data_e79fe70e3fb5f0f97c150d272eff34ff
#
_entry.id   e79fe70e3fb5f0f97c150d272eff34ff
#
_cell.length_a   1.000
_cell.length_b   1.000
_cell.length_c   1.000
_cell.angle_alpha   90.00
_cell.angle_beta   90.00
_cell.angle_gamma   90.00
#
_symmetry.space_group_name_H-M   'P 1'
#
loop_
_entity.id
_entity.type
_entity.pdbx_description
1 polymer ?
#
loop_
_entity_poly.entity_id
_entity_poly.type
_entity_poly.pdbx_seq_one_letter_code
_entity_poly.pdbx_strand_id
1 'polypeptide(L)'
;MDAGFLLREASNRSLRQRFSPPPDHVSLAVPLAVRPGSVFAGRPLERESLMVLSGQEEYDLVSHGDLDLIGLAVHRDLLETLAPTMAEWLRHAQSERNLPLSPDAAAAIRLMLMTVFEDAERQIESLADGAQDMALLSATLTQTVVLAMSGDAGRQASAIPRRADSRMKVVRRAVDFMRAHLQ
;
A
#
# COMPACT_ATOMS: atom_id res chain seq x y z
N MET A 1 10.20 -16.59 -11.35
CA MET A 1 9.69 -15.23 -11.61
C MET A 1 9.31 -14.67 -10.27
N ASP A 2 9.86 -13.54 -9.87
CA ASP A 2 9.66 -12.99 -8.54
C ASP A 2 8.27 -12.37 -8.47
N ALA A 3 7.40 -12.87 -7.60
CA ALA A 3 6.00 -12.47 -7.53
C ALA A 3 5.80 -11.04 -7.02
N GLY A 4 6.79 -10.56 -6.29
CA GLY A 4 6.79 -9.29 -5.61
C GLY A 4 7.44 -9.38 -4.24
N PHE A 5 7.40 -8.29 -3.51
CA PHE A 5 7.99 -8.19 -2.18
C PHE A 5 7.30 -7.12 -1.33
N LEU A 6 7.39 -7.26 -0.03
CA LEU A 6 7.09 -6.22 0.94
C LEU A 6 8.34 -5.36 1.14
N LEU A 7 8.14 -4.06 1.35
CA LEU A 7 9.22 -3.13 1.56
C LEU A 7 8.92 -2.19 2.73
N ARG A 8 9.95 -1.83 3.47
CA ARG A 8 9.93 -0.72 4.40
C ARG A 8 11.20 0.10 4.22
N GLU A 9 11.05 1.40 4.11
CA GLU A 9 12.16 2.34 3.98
C GLU A 9 12.02 3.42 5.04
N ALA A 10 13.07 3.60 5.84
CA ALA A 10 13.10 4.61 6.89
C ALA A 10 14.35 5.49 6.78
N SER A 11 14.16 6.79 6.97
CA SER A 11 15.25 7.79 7.04
C SER A 11 14.94 8.82 8.10
N ASN A 12 15.95 9.23 8.86
CA ASN A 12 15.87 10.31 9.85
C ASN A 12 16.53 11.62 9.36
N ARG A 13 16.87 11.69 8.07
CA ARG A 13 17.53 12.85 7.46
C ARG A 13 16.71 13.39 6.31
N SER A 14 16.91 14.67 6.01
CA SER A 14 16.43 15.25 4.76
C SER A 14 17.09 14.51 3.60
N LEU A 15 16.28 14.05 2.66
CA LEU A 15 16.77 13.36 1.47
C LEU A 15 16.05 13.86 0.22
N ARG A 16 16.75 13.81 -0.89
CA ARG A 16 16.15 13.85 -2.22
C ARG A 16 16.57 12.61 -2.97
N GLN A 17 15.60 11.84 -3.36
CA GLN A 17 15.80 10.55 -4.01
C GLN A 17 15.06 10.55 -5.35
N ARG A 18 15.75 10.04 -6.38
CA ARG A 18 15.17 9.74 -7.66
C ARG A 18 15.30 8.25 -7.89
N PHE A 19 14.22 7.60 -8.21
CA PHE A 19 14.18 6.13 -8.31
C PHE A 19 13.09 5.66 -9.27
N SER A 20 13.25 4.41 -9.73
CA SER A 20 12.24 3.68 -10.49
C SER A 20 12.01 2.32 -9.82
N PRO A 21 10.76 1.89 -9.64
CA PRO A 21 10.47 0.52 -9.23
C PRO A 21 10.99 -0.49 -10.27
N PRO A 22 11.08 -1.79 -9.94
CA PRO A 22 11.41 -2.82 -10.92
C PRO A 22 10.46 -2.76 -12.14
N PRO A 23 10.96 -2.97 -13.39
CA PRO A 23 10.23 -2.65 -14.62
C PRO A 23 8.83 -3.27 -14.73
N ASP A 24 8.68 -4.51 -14.28
CA ASP A 24 7.42 -5.27 -14.41
C ASP A 24 6.59 -5.27 -13.13
N HIS A 25 6.86 -4.30 -12.22
CA HIS A 25 6.17 -4.21 -10.95
C HIS A 25 5.28 -2.97 -10.87
N VAL A 26 4.26 -3.09 -10.03
CA VAL A 26 3.47 -1.98 -9.49
C VAL A 26 3.67 -1.97 -7.99
N SER A 27 3.96 -0.79 -7.45
CA SER A 27 4.17 -0.64 -6.00
C SER A 27 3.11 0.27 -5.40
N LEU A 28 2.65 -0.11 -4.21
CA LEU A 28 1.73 0.66 -3.38
C LEU A 28 2.43 0.90 -2.04
N ALA A 29 2.52 2.16 -1.60
CA ALA A 29 3.15 2.49 -0.34
C ALA A 29 2.38 3.57 0.42
N VAL A 30 2.43 3.51 1.74
CA VAL A 30 1.85 4.52 2.64
C VAL A 30 2.89 4.98 3.66
N PRO A 31 2.87 6.26 4.07
CA PRO A 31 3.73 6.73 5.13
C PRO A 31 3.31 6.19 6.50
N LEU A 32 4.25 5.62 7.25
CA LEU A 32 4.15 5.39 8.69
C LEU A 32 4.48 6.68 9.46
N ALA A 33 5.52 7.38 8.98
CA ALA A 33 5.89 8.72 9.43
C ALA A 33 6.34 9.56 8.23
N VAL A 34 6.01 10.85 8.24
CA VAL A 34 6.43 11.80 7.22
C VAL A 34 6.48 13.21 7.81
N ARG A 35 7.56 13.95 7.53
CA ARG A 35 7.68 15.37 7.92
C ARG A 35 6.83 16.25 7.00
N PRO A 36 6.14 17.25 7.57
CA PRO A 36 5.45 18.27 6.78
C PRO A 36 6.37 18.92 5.73
N GLY A 37 5.83 19.20 4.57
CA GLY A 37 6.57 19.75 3.44
C GLY A 37 7.27 18.73 2.55
N SER A 38 7.23 17.42 2.90
CA SER A 38 7.72 16.35 2.03
C SER A 38 6.89 16.30 0.75
N VAL A 39 7.53 15.89 -0.35
CA VAL A 39 6.92 15.90 -1.69
C VAL A 39 7.23 14.58 -2.39
N PHE A 40 6.22 13.96 -2.99
CA PHE A 40 6.37 12.81 -3.86
C PHE A 40 5.73 13.08 -5.23
N ALA A 41 6.49 12.84 -6.29
CA ALA A 41 6.05 13.06 -7.69
C ALA A 41 5.43 14.46 -7.92
N GLY A 42 6.01 15.49 -7.28
CA GLY A 42 5.55 16.88 -7.40
C GLY A 42 4.31 17.24 -6.56
N ARG A 43 3.79 16.34 -5.75
CA ARG A 43 2.63 16.55 -4.88
C ARG A 43 3.02 16.44 -3.40
N PRO A 44 2.34 17.16 -2.48
CA PRO A 44 2.57 17.00 -1.05
C PRO A 44 2.43 15.53 -0.64
N LEU A 45 3.40 15.04 0.13
CA LEU A 45 3.35 13.71 0.73
C LEU A 45 2.90 13.88 2.19
N GLU A 46 1.72 13.38 2.47
CA GLU A 46 1.09 13.46 3.78
C GLU A 46 0.94 12.05 4.38
N ARG A 47 0.63 11.98 5.65
CA ARG A 47 0.42 10.71 6.34
C ARG A 47 -0.74 9.89 5.76
N GLU A 48 -1.71 10.56 5.18
CA GLU A 48 -2.88 9.97 4.52
C GLU A 48 -2.69 9.78 3.01
N SER A 49 -1.46 9.82 2.51
CA SER A 49 -1.13 9.57 1.12
C SER A 49 -1.02 8.08 0.82
N LEU A 50 -1.52 7.67 -0.34
CA LEU A 50 -1.18 6.41 -0.99
C LEU A 50 -0.30 6.71 -2.21
N MET A 51 0.94 6.29 -2.15
CA MET A 51 1.87 6.35 -3.27
C MET A 51 1.60 5.15 -4.19
N VAL A 52 1.41 5.41 -5.49
CA VAL A 52 1.20 4.36 -6.50
C VAL A 52 2.24 4.53 -7.60
N LEU A 53 3.10 3.52 -7.74
CA LEU A 53 4.26 3.58 -8.62
C LEU A 53 4.19 2.48 -9.67
N SER A 54 4.59 2.83 -10.90
CA SER A 54 4.75 1.89 -12.00
C SER A 54 6.24 1.74 -12.33
N GLY A 55 6.71 0.53 -12.54
CA GLY A 55 8.10 0.26 -12.91
C GLY A 55 8.55 0.84 -14.26
N GLN A 56 7.64 1.48 -15.00
CA GLN A 56 7.95 2.15 -16.27
C GLN A 56 8.23 3.65 -16.12
N GLU A 57 8.17 4.17 -14.89
CA GLU A 57 8.30 5.59 -14.61
C GLU A 57 9.40 5.87 -13.59
N GLU A 58 9.94 7.09 -13.65
CA GLU A 58 10.86 7.62 -12.66
C GLU A 58 10.12 8.57 -11.71
N TYR A 59 10.45 8.51 -10.43
CA TYR A 59 9.81 9.27 -9.37
C TYR A 59 10.83 10.07 -8.57
N ASP A 60 10.46 11.30 -8.22
CA ASP A 60 11.19 12.14 -7.27
C ASP A 60 10.50 12.08 -5.90
N LEU A 61 11.28 11.83 -4.85
CA LEU A 61 10.87 11.94 -3.46
C LEU A 61 11.77 12.94 -2.75
N VAL A 62 11.17 13.92 -2.11
CA VAL A 62 11.87 14.90 -1.27
C VAL A 62 11.30 14.81 0.14
N SER A 63 12.15 14.54 1.12
CA SER A 63 11.79 14.52 2.52
C SER A 63 12.62 15.56 3.29
N HIS A 64 11.99 16.24 4.24
CA HIS A 64 12.62 17.27 5.08
C HIS A 64 12.95 16.76 6.48
N GLY A 65 13.20 15.48 6.65
CA GLY A 65 13.54 14.82 7.91
C GLY A 65 12.95 13.43 7.98
N ASP A 66 12.39 13.07 9.13
CA ASP A 66 11.87 11.72 9.36
C ASP A 66 10.89 11.29 8.28
N LEU A 67 11.21 10.18 7.65
CA LEU A 67 10.40 9.49 6.66
C LEU A 67 10.42 8.00 7.00
N ASP A 68 9.27 7.38 7.07
CA ASP A 68 9.13 5.91 7.22
C ASP A 68 7.97 5.49 6.32
N LEU A 69 8.27 4.68 5.33
CA LEU A 69 7.34 4.20 4.32
C LEU A 69 7.21 2.68 4.45
N ILE A 70 6.00 2.19 4.30
CA ILE A 70 5.75 0.76 4.17
C ILE A 70 4.88 0.51 2.93
N GLY A 71 5.17 -0.57 2.20
CA GLY A 71 4.44 -0.89 0.99
C GLY A 71 4.69 -2.30 0.50
N LEU A 72 4.07 -2.57 -0.64
CA LEU A 72 4.27 -3.80 -1.40
C LEU A 72 4.57 -3.46 -2.85
N ALA A 73 5.45 -4.22 -3.47
CA ALA A 73 5.66 -4.25 -4.89
C ALA A 73 5.22 -5.62 -5.42
N VAL A 74 4.38 -5.64 -6.44
CA VAL A 74 3.86 -6.88 -7.02
C VAL A 74 4.14 -6.92 -8.51
N HIS A 75 4.41 -8.12 -9.03
CA HIS A 75 4.53 -8.30 -10.46
C HIS A 75 3.21 -7.96 -11.16
N ARG A 76 3.30 -7.34 -12.33
CA ARG A 76 2.13 -6.84 -13.07
C ARG A 76 1.09 -7.91 -13.38
N ASP A 77 1.52 -9.16 -13.56
CA ASP A 77 0.61 -10.29 -13.82
C ASP A 77 -0.38 -10.53 -12.67
N LEU A 78 -0.01 -10.15 -11.43
CA LEU A 78 -0.94 -10.22 -10.31
C LEU A 78 -2.12 -9.26 -10.43
N LEU A 79 -1.96 -8.18 -11.20
CA LEU A 79 -3.06 -7.23 -11.45
C LEU A 79 -4.19 -7.87 -12.26
N GLU A 80 -3.88 -8.90 -13.06
CA GLU A 80 -4.87 -9.64 -13.84
C GLU A 80 -5.80 -10.48 -12.96
N THR A 81 -5.38 -10.76 -11.72
CA THR A 81 -6.21 -11.46 -10.73
C THR A 81 -7.24 -10.56 -10.06
N LEU A 82 -7.10 -9.24 -10.21
CA LEU A 82 -8.01 -8.27 -9.62
C LEU A 82 -9.35 -8.24 -10.37
N ALA A 83 -10.42 -7.96 -9.64
CA ALA A 83 -11.70 -7.65 -10.26
C ALA A 83 -11.58 -6.45 -11.20
N PRO A 84 -12.31 -6.41 -12.34
CA PRO A 84 -12.19 -5.35 -13.34
C PRO A 84 -12.29 -3.91 -12.77
N THR A 85 -13.20 -3.69 -11.82
CA THR A 85 -13.37 -2.41 -11.13
C THR A 85 -12.15 -2.01 -10.29
N MET A 86 -11.47 -2.98 -9.66
CA MET A 86 -10.24 -2.75 -8.91
C MET A 86 -9.07 -2.42 -9.85
N ALA A 87 -8.96 -3.15 -10.95
CA ALA A 87 -7.94 -2.92 -11.97
C ALA A 87 -8.11 -1.54 -12.64
N GLU A 88 -9.35 -1.10 -12.88
CA GLU A 88 -9.65 0.22 -13.40
C GLU A 88 -9.29 1.33 -12.41
N TRP A 89 -9.68 1.16 -11.15
CA TRP A 89 -9.31 2.09 -10.09
C TRP A 89 -7.79 2.21 -9.95
N LEU A 90 -7.06 1.07 -9.98
CA LEU A 90 -5.61 1.06 -9.84
C LEU A 90 -4.92 1.76 -11.01
N ARG A 91 -5.42 1.61 -12.25
CA ARG A 91 -4.91 2.37 -13.42
C ARG A 91 -5.10 3.88 -13.25
N HIS A 92 -6.26 4.30 -12.72
CA HIS A 92 -6.47 5.70 -12.37
C HIS A 92 -5.51 6.16 -11.27
N ALA A 93 -5.35 5.36 -10.23
CA ALA A 93 -4.42 5.64 -9.13
C ALA A 93 -2.97 5.79 -9.60
N GLN A 94 -2.53 4.98 -10.56
CA GLN A 94 -1.21 5.10 -11.18
C GLN A 94 -1.04 6.44 -11.91
N SER A 95 -2.06 6.94 -12.60
CA SER A 95 -2.00 8.24 -13.28
C SER A 95 -1.91 9.42 -12.31
N GLU A 96 -2.50 9.28 -11.13
CA GLU A 96 -2.45 10.28 -10.06
C GLU A 96 -1.15 10.20 -9.23
N ARG A 97 -0.49 9.04 -9.18
CA ARG A 97 0.78 8.73 -8.48
C ARG A 97 0.72 8.88 -6.96
N ASN A 98 0.00 9.87 -6.45
CA ASN A 98 -0.18 10.15 -5.03
C ASN A 98 -1.65 10.47 -4.77
N LEU A 99 -2.34 9.54 -4.13
CA LEU A 99 -3.75 9.63 -3.80
C LEU A 99 -3.92 9.97 -2.32
N PRO A 100 -4.70 10.98 -2.01
CA PRO A 100 -5.09 11.23 -0.64
C PRO A 100 -6.13 10.17 -0.19
N LEU A 101 -5.89 9.50 0.94
CA LEU A 101 -6.82 8.55 1.58
C LEU A 101 -7.64 9.23 2.67
N SER A 102 -8.75 8.61 3.09
CA SER A 102 -9.35 8.96 4.37
C SER A 102 -8.43 8.50 5.53
N PRO A 103 -8.45 9.19 6.69
CA PRO A 103 -7.63 8.78 7.84
C PRO A 103 -7.85 7.32 8.25
N ASP A 104 -9.10 6.83 8.21
CA ASP A 104 -9.44 5.45 8.54
C ASP A 104 -8.86 4.45 7.54
N ALA A 105 -8.95 4.74 6.22
CA ALA A 105 -8.38 3.88 5.19
C ALA A 105 -6.86 3.84 5.30
N ALA A 106 -6.23 4.98 5.47
CA ALA A 106 -4.78 5.07 5.65
C ALA A 106 -4.31 4.30 6.90
N ALA A 107 -5.03 4.42 8.03
CA ALA A 107 -4.72 3.68 9.25
C ALA A 107 -4.89 2.16 9.05
N ALA A 108 -5.95 1.75 8.36
CA ALA A 108 -6.21 0.34 8.09
C ALA A 108 -5.14 -0.28 7.18
N ILE A 109 -4.73 0.42 6.12
CA ILE A 109 -3.68 -0.04 5.21
C ILE A 109 -2.34 -0.14 5.96
N ARG A 110 -1.98 0.87 6.75
CA ARG A 110 -0.75 0.84 7.57
C ARG A 110 -0.73 -0.37 8.51
N LEU A 111 -1.81 -0.57 9.26
CA LEU A 111 -1.90 -1.69 10.20
C LEU A 111 -1.75 -3.03 9.48
N MET A 112 -2.44 -3.20 8.37
CA MET A 112 -2.38 -4.42 7.57
C MET A 112 -0.97 -4.67 7.04
N LEU A 113 -0.35 -3.69 6.38
CA LEU A 113 0.98 -3.84 5.81
C LEU A 113 2.04 -4.09 6.90
N MET A 114 1.94 -3.41 8.05
CA MET A 114 2.83 -3.68 9.19
C MET A 114 2.68 -5.10 9.72
N THR A 115 1.44 -5.59 9.89
CA THR A 115 1.20 -6.96 10.35
C THR A 115 1.82 -7.98 9.38
N VAL A 116 1.57 -7.81 8.08
CA VAL A 116 2.11 -8.73 7.06
C VAL A 116 3.64 -8.66 7.01
N PHE A 117 4.22 -7.47 7.13
CA PHE A 117 5.66 -7.28 7.15
C PHE A 117 6.32 -7.95 8.37
N GLU A 118 5.78 -7.74 9.57
CA GLU A 118 6.27 -8.35 10.80
C GLU A 118 6.11 -9.88 10.80
N ASP A 119 5.03 -10.40 10.21
CA ASP A 119 4.84 -11.84 10.06
C ASP A 119 5.83 -12.43 9.06
N ALA A 120 6.10 -11.75 7.95
CA ALA A 120 7.11 -12.15 6.97
C ALA A 120 8.53 -12.14 7.56
N GLU A 121 8.90 -11.11 8.35
CA GLU A 121 10.20 -11.06 9.03
C GLU A 121 10.40 -12.25 9.98
N ARG A 122 9.35 -12.66 10.70
CA ARG A 122 9.42 -13.82 11.60
C ARG A 122 9.53 -15.15 10.85
N GLN A 123 9.05 -15.23 9.64
CA GLN A 123 9.06 -16.45 8.82
C GLN A 123 10.33 -16.60 7.96
N ILE A 124 11.15 -15.56 7.79
CA ILE A 124 12.42 -15.63 7.04
C ILE A 124 13.35 -16.75 7.56
N GLU A 125 13.23 -17.14 8.83
CA GLU A 125 13.99 -18.26 9.41
C GLU A 125 13.44 -19.66 8.99
N SER A 126 12.22 -19.73 8.48
CA SER A 126 11.57 -20.98 8.06
C SER A 126 11.30 -21.00 6.56
N LEU A 127 12.37 -20.90 5.75
CA LEU A 127 12.33 -20.90 4.28
C LEU A 127 11.24 -21.81 3.72
N ALA A 128 10.16 -21.24 3.25
CA ALA A 128 9.05 -21.97 2.70
C ALA A 128 8.56 -21.39 1.37
N ASP A 129 8.12 -22.22 0.62
CA ASP A 129 7.27 -22.37 -0.55
C ASP A 129 6.80 -21.05 -1.22
N GLY A 130 7.41 -20.73 -2.39
CA GLY A 130 7.05 -19.54 -3.19
C GLY A 130 5.58 -19.46 -3.62
N ALA A 131 4.79 -20.53 -3.46
CA ALA A 131 3.34 -20.53 -3.71
C ALA A 131 2.58 -19.78 -2.59
N GLN A 132 3.05 -19.89 -1.34
CA GLN A 132 2.45 -19.15 -0.20
C GLN A 132 2.73 -17.66 -0.34
N ASP A 133 3.91 -17.28 -0.81
CA ASP A 133 4.29 -15.88 -1.03
C ASP A 133 3.40 -15.22 -2.08
N MET A 134 3.08 -15.92 -3.17
CA MET A 134 2.17 -15.45 -4.21
C MET A 134 0.75 -15.21 -3.68
N ALA A 135 0.22 -16.15 -2.91
CA ALA A 135 -1.12 -16.03 -2.34
C ALA A 135 -1.20 -14.86 -1.34
N LEU A 136 -0.17 -14.69 -0.50
CA LEU A 136 -0.07 -13.60 0.45
C LEU A 136 -0.01 -12.24 -0.27
N LEU A 137 0.84 -12.08 -1.27
CA LEU A 137 0.98 -10.85 -2.03
C LEU A 137 -0.30 -10.49 -2.78
N SER A 138 -0.95 -11.48 -3.40
CA SER A 138 -2.24 -11.27 -4.09
C SER A 138 -3.35 -10.84 -3.13
N ALA A 139 -3.45 -11.49 -1.97
CA ALA A 139 -4.41 -11.12 -0.94
C ALA A 139 -4.13 -9.72 -0.39
N THR A 140 -2.88 -9.40 -0.11
CA THR A 140 -2.45 -8.09 0.40
C THR A 140 -2.72 -6.98 -0.61
N LEU A 141 -2.42 -7.20 -1.89
CA LEU A 141 -2.74 -6.28 -2.98
C LEU A 141 -4.26 -6.02 -3.05
N THR A 142 -5.04 -7.09 -3.14
CA THR A 142 -6.51 -6.99 -3.23
C THR A 142 -7.07 -6.19 -2.06
N GLN A 143 -6.63 -6.50 -0.86
CA GLN A 143 -7.10 -5.84 0.34
C GLN A 143 -6.67 -4.37 0.40
N THR A 144 -5.44 -4.04 -0.02
CA THR A 144 -4.95 -2.65 -0.10
C THR A 144 -5.83 -1.84 -1.05
N VAL A 145 -6.14 -2.38 -2.22
CA VAL A 145 -6.99 -1.72 -3.22
C VAL A 145 -8.41 -1.52 -2.67
N VAL A 146 -9.01 -2.54 -2.04
CA VAL A 146 -10.35 -2.45 -1.43
C VAL A 146 -10.41 -1.37 -0.35
N LEU A 147 -9.42 -1.32 0.52
CA LEU A 147 -9.36 -0.30 1.59
C LEU A 147 -9.19 1.10 1.01
N ALA A 148 -8.34 1.27 0.01
CA ALA A 148 -8.12 2.55 -0.65
C ALA A 148 -9.38 3.03 -1.38
N MET A 149 -10.05 2.16 -2.15
CA MET A 149 -11.33 2.47 -2.82
C MET A 149 -12.42 2.84 -1.83
N SER A 150 -12.51 2.15 -0.68
CA SER A 150 -13.49 2.45 0.36
C SER A 150 -13.27 3.83 0.99
N GLY A 151 -12.01 4.25 1.12
CA GLY A 151 -11.63 5.58 1.59
C GLY A 151 -11.97 6.69 0.58
N ASP A 152 -11.80 6.43 -0.70
CA ASP A 152 -12.10 7.36 -1.78
C ASP A 152 -13.61 7.55 -1.96
N ALA A 153 -14.38 6.47 -1.95
CA ALA A 153 -15.84 6.52 -1.95
C ALA A 153 -16.40 7.27 -0.74
N GLY A 154 -15.72 7.23 0.41
CA GLY A 154 -16.07 8.00 1.60
C GLY A 154 -15.91 9.50 1.42
N ARG A 155 -14.99 9.96 0.57
CA ARG A 155 -14.82 11.40 0.24
C ARG A 155 -15.87 11.92 -0.73
N GLN A 156 -16.22 11.14 -1.75
CA GLN A 156 -17.30 11.48 -2.67
C GLN A 156 -18.68 11.44 -1.97
N ALA A 157 -18.81 10.63 -0.91
CA ALA A 157 -20.04 10.49 -0.11
C ALA A 157 -20.04 11.34 1.17
N SER A 158 -19.10 12.24 1.38
CA SER A 158 -18.88 13.00 2.63
C SER A 158 -19.97 14.05 2.94
N ALA A 159 -21.15 13.92 2.33
CA ALA A 159 -22.37 14.64 2.72
C ALA A 159 -23.26 13.88 3.73
N ILE A 160 -22.92 12.63 4.11
CA ILE A 160 -23.75 11.83 5.02
C ILE A 160 -22.89 11.12 6.08
N PRO A 161 -23.14 11.29 7.40
CA PRO A 161 -22.33 10.66 8.44
C PRO A 161 -22.58 9.14 8.46
N ARG A 162 -21.55 8.34 8.13
CA ARG A 162 -21.57 6.88 8.27
C ARG A 162 -20.82 6.41 9.51
N ARG A 163 -21.45 5.51 10.27
CA ARG A 163 -21.02 4.99 11.57
C ARG A 163 -19.66 4.27 11.48
N ALA A 164 -18.76 4.59 12.40
CA ALA A 164 -17.41 4.02 12.56
C ALA A 164 -17.40 2.48 12.75
N ASP A 165 -18.47 1.89 13.30
CA ASP A 165 -18.55 0.47 13.62
C ASP A 165 -18.46 -0.51 12.42
N SER A 166 -18.92 -0.08 11.24
CA SER A 166 -18.90 -0.95 10.05
C SER A 166 -17.50 -1.11 9.47
N ARG A 167 -16.64 -0.09 9.62
CA ARG A 167 -15.29 -0.04 9.02
C ARG A 167 -14.32 -0.89 9.82
N MET A 168 -14.41 -0.85 11.16
CA MET A 168 -13.59 -1.69 12.04
C MET A 168 -13.89 -3.19 11.86
N LYS A 169 -15.12 -3.57 11.47
CA LYS A 169 -15.47 -4.96 11.15
C LYS A 169 -14.79 -5.46 9.86
N VAL A 170 -14.60 -4.59 8.87
CA VAL A 170 -13.91 -4.95 7.60
C VAL A 170 -12.43 -5.17 7.89
N VAL A 171 -11.79 -4.28 8.65
CA VAL A 171 -10.38 -4.42 9.03
C VAL A 171 -10.14 -5.69 9.86
N ARG A 172 -10.99 -5.97 10.87
CA ARG A 172 -10.89 -7.22 11.64
C ARG A 172 -11.06 -8.46 10.77
N ARG A 173 -12.04 -8.48 9.86
CA ARG A 173 -12.21 -9.62 8.94
C ARG A 173 -11.01 -9.82 8.02
N ALA A 174 -10.37 -8.75 7.55
CA ALA A 174 -9.17 -8.85 6.73
C ALA A 174 -7.98 -9.42 7.51
N VAL A 175 -7.74 -8.94 8.73
CA VAL A 175 -6.70 -9.47 9.62
C VAL A 175 -7.00 -10.91 10.02
N ASP A 176 -8.25 -11.25 10.34
CA ASP A 176 -8.65 -12.61 10.71
C ASP A 176 -8.55 -13.58 9.52
N PHE A 177 -8.87 -13.12 8.31
CA PHE A 177 -8.71 -13.90 7.08
C PHE A 177 -7.22 -14.21 6.82
N MET A 178 -6.35 -13.19 6.95
CA MET A 178 -4.91 -13.37 6.77
C MET A 178 -4.34 -14.34 7.81
N ARG A 179 -4.71 -14.20 9.09
CA ARG A 179 -4.28 -15.12 10.16
C ARG A 179 -4.75 -16.56 9.94
N ALA A 180 -5.94 -16.76 9.38
CA ALA A 180 -6.47 -18.11 9.11
C ALA A 180 -5.79 -18.79 7.91
N HIS A 181 -5.13 -18.05 7.01
CA HIS A 181 -4.47 -18.59 5.83
C HIS A 181 -2.94 -18.59 5.94
N LEU A 182 -2.40 -18.10 7.07
CA LEU A 182 -0.98 -18.15 7.42
C LEU A 182 -0.65 -19.27 8.42
N GLN A 183 -1.58 -20.18 8.73
CA GLN A 183 -1.37 -21.44 9.43
C GLN A 183 -1.33 -22.58 8.41
#